data_98d8a34534116f4e186e9acbf2fa65f1
#
_entry.id   98d8a34534116f4e186e9acbf2fa65f1
#
_cell.length_a   1.000
_cell.length_b   1.000
_cell.length_c   1.000
_cell.angle_alpha   90.00
_cell.angle_beta   90.00
_cell.angle_gamma   90.00
#
_symmetry.space_group_name_H-M   'P 1'
#
loop_
_entity.id
_entity.type
_entity.pdbx_description
1 polymer ?
#
loop_
_entity_poly.entity_id
_entity_poly.type
_entity_poly.pdbx_seq_one_letter_code
_entity_poly.pdbx_strand_id
1 'polypeptide(L)'
;MKKNQIRKSVAALAMAAVVSVSLLGYGCGSKSASSTAGVSGEFTGTAKGMGGDVTVTLTLTDGKITGCTAEGKDETPGIGTMALEQLPGAIAESGSIAVDGVATATITSDAIKEAAAAALVAAGLNADDYKTEVKADTTKAEDSTIDADIAIVGAGGAGMTAAITAAAEGKSVVILESQPMVGGNS
;
A
#
# COMPACT_ATOMS: atom_id res chain seq x y z
N MET A 1 18.16 64.07 -8.67
CA MET A 1 19.07 62.94 -8.47
C MET A 1 19.02 62.43 -7.05
N LYS A 2 17.89 61.98 -6.50
CA LYS A 2 17.80 61.47 -5.11
C LYS A 2 16.85 60.24 -4.92
N LYS A 3 16.34 59.67 -6.01
CA LYS A 3 15.35 58.56 -5.97
C LYS A 3 15.93 57.13 -6.20
N ASN A 4 17.23 57.02 -6.58
CA ASN A 4 17.83 55.73 -6.91
C ASN A 4 18.70 55.11 -5.79
N GLN A 5 18.95 55.85 -4.73
CA GLN A 5 19.78 55.37 -3.61
C GLN A 5 18.96 54.53 -2.59
N ILE A 6 17.65 54.79 -2.48
CA ILE A 6 16.79 54.12 -1.49
C ILE A 6 16.44 52.66 -1.93
N ARG A 7 16.46 52.40 -3.24
CA ARG A 7 16.18 51.06 -3.75
C ARG A 7 17.32 50.04 -3.61
N LYS A 8 18.53 50.50 -3.40
CA LYS A 8 19.72 49.64 -3.22
C LYS A 8 19.94 49.24 -1.76
N SER A 9 19.39 49.96 -0.81
CA SER A 9 19.54 49.66 0.63
C SER A 9 18.51 48.66 1.15
N VAL A 10 17.38 48.47 0.45
CA VAL A 10 16.34 47.53 0.87
C VAL A 10 16.61 46.10 0.34
N ALA A 11 17.37 45.98 -0.75
CA ALA A 11 17.76 44.68 -1.31
C ALA A 11 18.91 44.00 -0.54
N ALA A 12 19.67 44.72 0.26
CA ALA A 12 20.82 44.20 1.02
C ALA A 12 20.45 43.67 2.41
N LEU A 13 19.24 43.97 2.92
CA LEU A 13 18.80 43.57 4.25
C LEU A 13 17.95 42.27 4.28
N ALA A 14 17.57 41.74 3.11
CA ALA A 14 16.76 40.53 3.01
C ALA A 14 17.57 39.23 2.88
N MET A 15 18.91 39.29 2.82
CA MET A 15 19.76 38.07 2.64
C MET A 15 20.60 37.71 3.88
N ALA A 16 20.41 38.37 5.01
CA ALA A 16 21.21 38.11 6.23
C ALA A 16 20.46 37.35 7.34
N ALA A 17 19.27 36.82 7.08
CA ALA A 17 18.44 36.19 8.11
C ALA A 17 18.24 34.66 7.94
N VAL A 18 19.00 33.96 7.07
CA VAL A 18 18.83 32.52 6.81
C VAL A 18 20.04 31.67 7.21
N VAL A 19 21.07 32.22 7.87
CA VAL A 19 22.25 31.44 8.29
C VAL A 19 22.55 31.69 9.78
N SER A 20 21.65 31.26 10.65
CA SER A 20 21.99 31.14 12.08
C SER A 20 21.04 30.23 12.88
N VAL A 21 20.79 28.99 12.42
CA VAL A 21 20.34 27.90 13.28
C VAL A 21 20.99 26.61 12.80
N SER A 22 22.28 26.49 13.04
CA SER A 22 22.95 25.21 13.07
C SER A 22 24.26 25.35 13.80
N LEU A 23 24.24 25.12 15.11
CA LEU A 23 25.36 24.58 15.92
C LEU A 23 24.98 24.73 17.40
N LEU A 24 24.34 23.71 17.95
CA LEU A 24 24.49 23.35 19.38
C LEU A 24 23.66 22.08 19.60
N GLY A 25 24.33 20.95 19.75
CA GLY A 25 23.67 19.70 20.13
C GLY A 25 24.40 18.43 19.75
N TYR A 26 25.71 18.36 19.97
CA TYR A 26 26.34 17.06 20.22
C TYR A 26 25.91 16.62 21.62
N GLY A 27 24.88 15.80 21.69
CA GLY A 27 24.33 15.17 22.90
C GLY A 27 24.07 13.71 22.62
N CYS A 28 24.83 12.90 23.28
CA CYS A 28 24.85 11.44 23.34
C CYS A 28 23.48 10.81 23.56
N GLY A 29 23.17 9.76 22.80
CA GLY A 29 22.39 8.58 23.20
C GLY A 29 21.05 8.81 23.90
N SER A 30 19.98 9.01 23.10
CA SER A 30 18.62 8.68 23.53
C SER A 30 17.91 8.10 22.32
N LYS A 31 17.33 6.90 22.46
CA LYS A 31 16.34 6.41 21.53
C LYS A 31 15.29 7.50 21.39
N SER A 32 15.32 8.25 20.31
CA SER A 32 14.24 9.18 19.96
C SER A 32 12.99 8.33 19.79
N ALA A 33 12.10 8.40 20.75
CA ALA A 33 10.71 8.10 20.48
C ALA A 33 10.29 9.12 19.43
N SER A 34 10.17 8.71 18.18
CA SER A 34 9.58 9.51 17.13
C SER A 34 8.15 9.82 17.55
N SER A 35 7.88 11.09 17.90
CA SER A 35 6.50 11.50 18.17
C SER A 35 5.78 11.50 16.81
N THR A 36 5.02 10.45 16.54
CA THR A 36 4.17 10.34 15.36
C THR A 36 3.03 11.36 15.36
N ALA A 37 2.74 11.97 16.50
CA ALA A 37 1.68 12.97 16.65
C ALA A 37 2.01 14.26 15.88
N GLY A 38 1.12 14.68 15.00
CA GLY A 38 1.17 15.97 14.32
C GLY A 38 1.63 15.93 12.86
N VAL A 39 2.05 14.78 12.31
CA VAL A 39 2.39 14.67 10.89
C VAL A 39 1.10 14.47 10.09
N SER A 40 0.75 15.43 9.25
CA SER A 40 -0.43 15.38 8.38
C SER A 40 -0.07 15.86 6.98
N GLY A 41 -0.65 15.23 5.95
CA GLY A 41 -0.40 15.57 4.56
C GLY A 41 -0.26 14.33 3.68
N GLU A 42 0.09 14.56 2.43
CA GLU A 42 0.35 13.49 1.45
C GLU A 42 1.86 13.29 1.27
N PHE A 43 2.28 12.05 1.32
CA PHE A 43 3.68 11.66 1.18
C PHE A 43 3.80 10.52 0.17
N THR A 44 4.78 10.64 -0.70
CA THR A 44 4.96 9.72 -1.82
C THR A 44 6.27 8.95 -1.66
N GLY A 45 6.21 7.67 -1.94
CA GLY A 45 7.38 6.80 -2.04
C GLY A 45 7.32 5.95 -3.30
N THR A 46 8.47 5.45 -3.73
CA THR A 46 8.59 4.65 -4.95
C THR A 46 9.46 3.44 -4.69
N ALA A 47 9.09 2.30 -5.24
CA ALA A 47 9.87 1.07 -5.20
C ALA A 47 9.78 0.32 -6.54
N LYS A 48 10.67 -0.68 -6.72
CA LYS A 48 10.73 -1.46 -7.96
C LYS A 48 9.73 -2.61 -7.94
N GLY A 49 8.76 -2.59 -8.83
CA GLY A 49 7.81 -3.67 -9.06
C GLY A 49 8.29 -4.66 -10.13
N MET A 50 7.37 -5.51 -10.59
CA MET A 50 7.67 -6.53 -11.60
C MET A 50 7.85 -5.92 -12.99
N GLY A 51 6.97 -5.02 -13.41
CA GLY A 51 7.01 -4.37 -14.72
C GLY A 51 7.79 -3.07 -14.73
N GLY A 52 7.81 -2.34 -13.64
CA GLY A 52 8.40 -1.01 -13.56
C GLY A 52 8.41 -0.45 -12.14
N ASP A 53 8.48 0.87 -12.05
CA ASP A 53 8.42 1.53 -10.76
C ASP A 53 6.96 1.63 -10.28
N VAL A 54 6.74 1.28 -9.02
CA VAL A 54 5.48 1.44 -8.32
C VAL A 54 5.59 2.62 -7.38
N THR A 55 4.69 3.57 -7.52
CA THR A 55 4.60 4.77 -6.70
C THR A 55 3.40 4.67 -5.76
N VAL A 56 3.62 4.89 -4.47
CA VAL A 56 2.56 4.91 -3.46
C VAL A 56 2.48 6.31 -2.85
N THR A 57 1.27 6.84 -2.75
CA THR A 57 0.98 8.07 -2.02
C THR A 57 0.15 7.73 -0.79
N LEU A 58 0.70 8.06 0.39
CA LEU A 58 0.02 7.93 1.68
C LEU A 58 -0.56 9.26 2.11
N THR A 59 -1.80 9.27 2.55
CA THR A 59 -2.41 10.39 3.26
C THR A 59 -2.31 10.12 4.76
N LEU A 60 -1.62 11.01 5.48
CA LEU A 60 -1.46 10.92 6.91
C LEU A 60 -2.30 12.00 7.62
N THR A 61 -2.89 11.64 8.75
CA THR A 61 -3.58 12.55 9.66
C THR A 61 -3.11 12.25 11.08
N ASP A 62 -2.49 13.22 11.72
CA ASP A 62 -1.90 13.07 13.07
C ASP A 62 -1.00 11.82 13.21
N GLY A 63 -0.19 11.57 12.19
CA GLY A 63 0.73 10.43 12.13
C GLY A 63 0.07 9.08 11.86
N LYS A 64 -1.21 9.03 11.51
CA LYS A 64 -1.91 7.80 11.14
C LYS A 64 -2.15 7.76 9.64
N ILE A 65 -2.02 6.58 9.05
CA ILE A 65 -2.41 6.37 7.65
C ILE A 65 -3.94 6.42 7.57
N THR A 66 -4.48 7.37 6.81
CA THR A 66 -5.92 7.55 6.58
C THR A 66 -6.30 7.38 5.12
N GLY A 67 -5.32 7.29 4.24
CA GLY A 67 -5.51 7.03 2.83
C GLY A 67 -4.24 6.46 2.20
N CYS A 68 -4.42 5.68 1.14
CA CYS A 68 -3.34 5.12 0.36
C CYS A 68 -3.79 4.99 -1.10
N THR A 69 -2.91 5.33 -2.02
CA THR A 69 -3.07 5.05 -3.45
C THR A 69 -1.79 4.48 -4.02
N ALA A 70 -1.89 3.62 -5.02
CA ALA A 70 -0.73 3.04 -5.69
C ALA A 70 -0.87 3.14 -7.21
N GLU A 71 0.22 3.48 -7.87
CA GLU A 71 0.31 3.54 -9.32
C GLU A 71 1.52 2.75 -9.82
N GLY A 72 1.33 1.96 -10.86
CA GLY A 72 2.38 1.20 -11.53
C GLY A 72 2.00 0.98 -12.97
N LYS A 73 2.47 1.87 -13.87
CA LYS A 73 2.02 1.92 -15.27
C LYS A 73 2.44 0.71 -16.10
N ASP A 74 3.56 0.11 -15.72
CA ASP A 74 4.17 -1.00 -16.47
C ASP A 74 3.92 -2.36 -15.78
N GLU A 75 3.04 -2.39 -14.77
CA GLU A 75 2.69 -3.61 -14.07
C GLU A 75 1.85 -4.55 -14.94
N THR A 76 2.01 -5.86 -14.72
CA THR A 76 1.32 -6.89 -15.51
C THR A 76 -0.20 -6.78 -15.37
N PRO A 77 -0.95 -6.55 -16.48
CA PRO A 77 -2.40 -6.52 -16.44
C PRO A 77 -3.01 -7.81 -15.89
N GLY A 78 -4.00 -7.69 -15.01
CA GLY A 78 -4.70 -8.83 -14.40
C GLY A 78 -3.91 -9.54 -13.28
N ILE A 79 -2.65 -9.20 -13.06
CA ILE A 79 -1.82 -9.73 -11.98
C ILE A 79 -1.34 -8.57 -11.10
N GLY A 80 -0.36 -7.80 -11.58
CA GLY A 80 0.16 -6.65 -10.84
C GLY A 80 -0.89 -5.57 -10.60
N THR A 81 -1.76 -5.33 -11.58
CA THR A 81 -2.87 -4.36 -11.44
C THR A 81 -3.85 -4.75 -10.33
N MET A 82 -4.05 -6.04 -10.03
CA MET A 82 -4.87 -6.46 -8.90
C MET A 82 -4.26 -6.06 -7.56
N ALA A 83 -2.93 -6.16 -7.42
CA ALA A 83 -2.27 -5.69 -6.22
C ALA A 83 -2.38 -4.17 -6.05
N LEU A 84 -2.25 -3.40 -7.16
CA LEU A 84 -2.43 -1.94 -7.16
C LEU A 84 -3.84 -1.50 -6.75
N GLU A 85 -4.86 -2.32 -7.01
CA GLU A 85 -6.26 -2.04 -6.67
C GLU A 85 -6.61 -2.43 -5.23
N GLN A 86 -6.08 -3.57 -4.74
CA GLN A 86 -6.49 -4.17 -3.47
C GLN A 86 -5.66 -3.70 -2.26
N LEU A 87 -4.32 -3.65 -2.41
CA LEU A 87 -3.45 -3.34 -1.26
C LEU A 87 -3.62 -1.94 -0.70
N PRO A 88 -3.81 -0.88 -1.51
CA PRO A 88 -3.98 0.46 -0.97
C PRO A 88 -5.18 0.58 -0.02
N GLY A 89 -6.30 -0.07 -0.35
CA GLY A 89 -7.46 -0.15 0.54
C GLY A 89 -7.13 -0.81 1.88
N ALA A 90 -6.48 -1.98 1.83
CA ALA A 90 -6.08 -2.71 3.02
C ALA A 90 -5.10 -1.93 3.91
N ILE A 91 -4.13 -1.21 3.31
CA ILE A 91 -3.18 -0.34 4.03
C ILE A 91 -3.93 0.83 4.71
N ALA A 92 -4.87 1.47 4.01
CA ALA A 92 -5.62 2.59 4.55
C ALA A 92 -6.56 2.16 5.70
N GLU A 93 -7.25 1.03 5.55
CA GLU A 93 -8.17 0.49 6.55
C GLU A 93 -7.46 0.02 7.82
N SER A 94 -6.33 -0.67 7.64
CA SER A 94 -5.56 -1.20 8.76
C SER A 94 -4.67 -0.16 9.44
N GLY A 95 -4.29 0.90 8.74
CA GLY A 95 -3.27 1.84 9.18
C GLY A 95 -1.86 1.21 9.27
N SER A 96 -1.64 0.09 8.58
CA SER A 96 -0.41 -0.70 8.60
C SER A 96 0.09 -0.98 7.19
N ILE A 97 1.40 -1.05 7.04
CA ILE A 97 2.04 -1.50 5.79
C ILE A 97 2.33 -3.02 5.80
N ALA A 98 2.09 -3.70 6.92
CA ALA A 98 2.24 -5.16 7.04
C ALA A 98 0.92 -5.89 6.72
N VAL A 99 0.34 -5.56 5.56
CA VAL A 99 -0.84 -6.25 5.03
C VAL A 99 -0.44 -7.48 4.23
N ASP A 100 -1.35 -8.43 4.09
CA ASP A 100 -1.13 -9.61 3.25
C ASP A 100 -0.97 -9.19 1.77
N GLY A 101 -0.06 -9.87 1.07
CA GLY A 101 0.12 -9.67 -0.37
C GLY A 101 -0.97 -10.34 -1.19
N VAL A 102 -1.22 -9.85 -2.39
CA VAL A 102 -2.13 -10.49 -3.34
C VAL A 102 -1.47 -11.73 -3.90
N ALA A 103 -2.17 -12.88 -3.80
CA ALA A 103 -1.69 -14.13 -4.37
C ALA A 103 -1.40 -13.94 -5.87
N THR A 104 -0.33 -14.54 -6.37
CA THR A 104 0.21 -14.40 -7.73
C THR A 104 0.90 -13.08 -8.07
N ALA A 105 0.72 -12.01 -7.29
CA ALA A 105 1.33 -10.68 -7.49
C ALA A 105 2.33 -10.31 -6.38
N THR A 106 3.13 -11.25 -5.90
CA THR A 106 4.03 -11.08 -4.75
C THR A 106 5.01 -9.92 -4.95
N ILE A 107 5.67 -9.85 -6.11
CA ILE A 107 6.68 -8.81 -6.39
C ILE A 107 6.05 -7.42 -6.38
N THR A 108 4.89 -7.25 -7.03
CA THR A 108 4.16 -5.97 -7.02
C THR A 108 3.62 -5.64 -5.62
N SER A 109 3.15 -6.65 -4.88
CA SER A 109 2.70 -6.47 -3.48
C SER A 109 3.82 -5.99 -2.58
N ASP A 110 5.01 -6.58 -2.70
CA ASP A 110 6.19 -6.19 -1.91
C ASP A 110 6.66 -4.78 -2.31
N ALA A 111 6.63 -4.45 -3.62
CA ALA A 111 6.94 -3.11 -4.09
C ALA A 111 5.98 -2.04 -3.52
N ILE A 112 4.68 -2.33 -3.42
CA ILE A 112 3.70 -1.42 -2.80
C ILE A 112 4.04 -1.18 -1.33
N LYS A 113 4.36 -2.24 -0.57
CA LYS A 113 4.74 -2.14 0.85
C LYS A 113 6.05 -1.36 1.04
N GLU A 114 7.04 -1.60 0.18
CA GLU A 114 8.31 -0.90 0.21
C GLU A 114 8.14 0.58 -0.15
N ALA A 115 7.36 0.89 -1.18
CA ALA A 115 7.02 2.26 -1.56
C ALA A 115 6.25 2.98 -0.44
N ALA A 116 5.31 2.30 0.24
CA ALA A 116 4.61 2.85 1.40
C ALA A 116 5.57 3.13 2.56
N ALA A 117 6.53 2.23 2.82
CA ALA A 117 7.59 2.46 3.81
C ALA A 117 8.45 3.68 3.44
N ALA A 118 8.81 3.83 2.16
CA ALA A 118 9.56 5.01 1.68
C ALA A 118 8.75 6.32 1.87
N ALA A 119 7.43 6.28 1.65
CA ALA A 119 6.54 7.42 1.89
C ALA A 119 6.50 7.82 3.38
N LEU A 120 6.46 6.85 4.30
CA LEU A 120 6.55 7.10 5.75
C LEU A 120 7.90 7.74 6.14
N VAL A 121 8.99 7.24 5.57
CA VAL A 121 10.32 7.84 5.79
C VAL A 121 10.38 9.27 5.24
N ALA A 122 9.78 9.54 4.09
CA ALA A 122 9.66 10.89 3.53
C ALA A 122 8.84 11.83 4.45
N ALA A 123 7.87 11.29 5.19
CA ALA A 123 7.12 12.01 6.23
C ALA A 123 7.94 12.22 7.53
N GLY A 124 9.17 11.71 7.62
CA GLY A 124 10.00 11.76 8.83
C GLY A 124 9.57 10.74 9.90
N LEU A 125 8.80 9.73 9.54
CA LEU A 125 8.30 8.69 10.41
C LEU A 125 9.15 7.41 10.27
N ASN A 126 9.15 6.59 11.32
CA ASN A 126 9.79 5.29 11.26
C ASN A 126 8.81 4.25 10.70
N ALA A 127 9.11 3.69 9.52
CA ALA A 127 8.26 2.71 8.87
C ALA A 127 8.03 1.43 9.70
N ASP A 128 8.94 1.08 10.61
CA ASP A 128 8.79 -0.10 11.46
C ASP A 128 7.64 0.04 12.47
N ASP A 129 7.29 1.27 12.85
CA ASP A 129 6.16 1.53 13.75
C ASP A 129 4.81 1.24 13.08
N TYR A 130 4.79 1.13 11.75
CA TYR A 130 3.61 0.84 10.92
C TYR A 130 3.58 -0.60 10.38
N LYS A 131 4.48 -1.45 10.85
CA LYS A 131 4.52 -2.90 10.53
C LYS A 131 3.79 -3.74 11.59
N THR A 132 2.73 -3.22 12.16
CA THR A 132 1.86 -4.02 13.04
C THR A 132 1.20 -5.08 12.18
N GLU A 133 1.45 -6.36 12.46
CA GLU A 133 0.72 -7.44 11.78
C GLU A 133 -0.78 -7.24 12.01
N VAL A 134 -1.45 -6.84 10.96
CA VAL A 134 -2.91 -6.87 10.92
C VAL A 134 -3.27 -8.34 10.69
N LYS A 135 -3.63 -9.02 11.75
CA LYS A 135 -4.35 -10.27 11.56
C LYS A 135 -5.57 -9.91 10.72
N ALA A 136 -5.63 -10.48 9.52
CA ALA A 136 -6.84 -10.39 8.71
C ALA A 136 -8.01 -10.62 9.66
N ASP A 137 -8.93 -9.68 9.69
CA ASP A 137 -10.14 -9.83 10.51
C ASP A 137 -10.87 -11.06 9.94
N THR A 138 -10.54 -12.21 10.51
CA THR A 138 -11.30 -13.42 10.28
C THR A 138 -12.61 -13.26 11.05
N THR A 139 -13.37 -12.22 10.71
CA THR A 139 -14.81 -12.25 10.94
C THR A 139 -15.25 -13.51 10.21
N LYS A 140 -15.37 -14.58 11.00
CA LYS A 140 -15.86 -15.85 10.51
C LYS A 140 -17.12 -15.57 9.72
N ALA A 141 -17.03 -15.69 8.39
CA ALA A 141 -18.21 -15.61 7.54
C ALA A 141 -19.23 -16.58 8.15
N GLU A 142 -20.48 -16.15 8.23
CA GLU A 142 -21.54 -17.01 8.76
C GLU A 142 -21.49 -18.35 8.00
N ASP A 143 -21.51 -19.45 8.75
CA ASP A 143 -21.50 -20.78 8.18
C ASP A 143 -22.72 -20.92 7.26
N SER A 144 -22.52 -21.12 5.97
CA SER A 144 -23.59 -21.38 5.00
C SER A 144 -23.55 -22.85 4.57
N THR A 145 -24.72 -23.45 4.44
CA THR A 145 -24.85 -24.81 3.95
C THR A 145 -25.43 -24.76 2.54
N ILE A 146 -24.77 -25.40 1.61
CA ILE A 146 -25.23 -25.55 0.22
C ILE A 146 -25.38 -27.04 -0.06
N ASP A 147 -26.58 -27.48 -0.46
CA ASP A 147 -26.85 -28.85 -0.87
C ASP A 147 -26.58 -29.01 -2.38
N ALA A 148 -25.71 -29.91 -2.72
CA ALA A 148 -25.40 -30.26 -4.11
C ALA A 148 -25.06 -31.77 -4.26
N ASP A 149 -25.30 -32.32 -5.43
CA ASP A 149 -24.93 -33.71 -5.73
C ASP A 149 -23.40 -33.90 -5.75
N ILE A 150 -22.68 -32.86 -6.20
CA ILE A 150 -21.22 -32.90 -6.36
C ILE A 150 -20.62 -31.58 -5.86
N ALA A 151 -19.63 -31.69 -4.98
CA ALA A 151 -18.79 -30.56 -4.55
C ALA A 151 -17.39 -30.70 -5.19
N ILE A 152 -16.93 -29.66 -5.87
CA ILE A 152 -15.61 -29.59 -6.52
C ILE A 152 -14.77 -28.53 -5.80
N VAL A 153 -13.54 -28.89 -5.44
CA VAL A 153 -12.58 -27.96 -4.84
C VAL A 153 -11.59 -27.51 -5.89
N GLY A 154 -11.59 -26.20 -6.15
CA GLY A 154 -10.77 -25.54 -7.17
C GLY A 154 -11.49 -25.31 -8.49
N ALA A 155 -11.55 -24.05 -8.92
CA ALA A 155 -12.13 -23.62 -10.20
C ALA A 155 -11.07 -23.46 -11.31
N GLY A 156 -10.03 -24.28 -11.29
CA GLY A 156 -9.07 -24.38 -12.40
C GLY A 156 -9.67 -25.14 -13.59
N GLY A 157 -8.89 -25.31 -14.68
CA GLY A 157 -9.33 -25.97 -15.90
C GLY A 157 -9.95 -27.35 -15.65
N ALA A 158 -9.34 -28.18 -14.78
CA ALA A 158 -9.85 -29.51 -14.42
C ALA A 158 -11.19 -29.44 -13.66
N GLY A 159 -11.26 -28.55 -12.64
CA GLY A 159 -12.48 -28.42 -11.84
C GLY A 159 -13.65 -27.87 -12.63
N MET A 160 -13.44 -26.89 -13.50
CA MET A 160 -14.47 -26.36 -14.39
C MET A 160 -14.94 -27.39 -15.40
N THR A 161 -14.02 -28.18 -15.99
CA THR A 161 -14.39 -29.26 -16.93
C THR A 161 -15.22 -30.31 -16.21
N ALA A 162 -14.83 -30.73 -15.01
CA ALA A 162 -15.60 -31.69 -14.22
C ALA A 162 -17.00 -31.16 -13.89
N ALA A 163 -17.12 -29.88 -13.53
CA ALA A 163 -18.40 -29.24 -13.24
C ALA A 163 -19.33 -29.21 -14.46
N ILE A 164 -18.80 -28.84 -15.63
CA ILE A 164 -19.57 -28.80 -16.87
C ILE A 164 -20.06 -30.19 -17.21
N THR A 165 -19.18 -31.21 -17.10
CA THR A 165 -19.55 -32.60 -17.39
C THR A 165 -20.65 -33.08 -16.44
N ALA A 166 -20.51 -32.84 -15.14
CA ALA A 166 -21.52 -33.26 -14.18
C ALA A 166 -22.87 -32.53 -14.37
N ALA A 167 -22.83 -31.24 -14.68
CA ALA A 167 -24.04 -30.48 -15.00
C ALA A 167 -24.73 -30.96 -16.28
N ALA A 168 -23.98 -31.39 -17.29
CA ALA A 168 -24.52 -31.97 -18.49
C ALA A 168 -25.26 -33.31 -18.24
N GLU A 169 -24.85 -34.06 -17.20
CA GLU A 169 -25.52 -35.26 -16.70
C GLU A 169 -26.70 -34.94 -15.75
N GLY A 170 -27.08 -33.67 -15.64
CA GLY A 170 -28.22 -33.23 -14.82
C GLY A 170 -27.95 -33.18 -13.31
N LYS A 171 -26.69 -33.18 -12.88
CA LYS A 171 -26.28 -33.07 -11.48
C LYS A 171 -26.21 -31.63 -11.04
N SER A 172 -26.61 -31.35 -9.80
CA SER A 172 -26.33 -30.09 -9.13
C SER A 172 -24.87 -30.07 -8.66
N VAL A 173 -24.15 -29.00 -8.99
CA VAL A 173 -22.71 -28.89 -8.70
C VAL A 173 -22.41 -27.59 -7.99
N VAL A 174 -21.60 -27.66 -6.91
CA VAL A 174 -20.98 -26.51 -6.26
C VAL A 174 -19.47 -26.55 -6.48
N ILE A 175 -18.88 -25.41 -6.83
CA ILE A 175 -17.42 -25.24 -6.95
C ILE A 175 -16.97 -24.33 -5.83
N LEU A 176 -15.97 -24.76 -5.05
CA LEU A 176 -15.32 -24.01 -4.00
C LEU A 176 -13.97 -23.52 -4.52
N GLU A 177 -13.78 -22.20 -4.62
CA GLU A 177 -12.55 -21.58 -5.08
C GLU A 177 -12.00 -20.66 -3.98
N SER A 178 -10.71 -20.77 -3.70
CA SER A 178 -10.03 -19.95 -2.67
C SER A 178 -9.55 -18.61 -3.20
N GLN A 179 -9.46 -18.47 -4.53
CA GLN A 179 -9.00 -17.25 -5.17
C GLN A 179 -10.18 -16.41 -5.67
N PRO A 180 -10.04 -15.09 -5.78
CA PRO A 180 -11.11 -14.21 -6.26
C PRO A 180 -11.42 -14.39 -7.75
N MET A 181 -10.60 -15.15 -8.48
CA MET A 181 -10.77 -15.44 -9.91
C MET A 181 -10.76 -16.93 -10.18
N VAL A 182 -11.62 -17.36 -11.09
CA VAL A 182 -11.63 -18.71 -11.64
C VAL A 182 -10.59 -18.85 -12.77
N GLY A 183 -10.12 -20.09 -13.05
CA GLY A 183 -9.20 -20.36 -14.16
C GLY A 183 -7.90 -21.05 -13.74
N GLY A 184 -7.41 -20.82 -12.54
CA GLY A 184 -6.15 -21.39 -12.05
C GLY A 184 -4.92 -20.92 -12.84
N ASN A 185 -3.85 -21.72 -12.85
CA ASN A 185 -2.58 -21.45 -13.53
C ASN A 185 -2.55 -22.00 -14.98
N SER A 186 -3.60 -21.88 -15.74
CA SER A 186 -3.67 -22.38 -17.11
C SER A 186 -3.51 -21.28 -18.14
#